data_228d15df93d4b6e70127f9c6dca55a02
#
_entry.id   228d15df93d4b6e70127f9c6dca55a02
#
_cell.length_a   1.000
_cell.length_b   1.000
_cell.length_c   1.000
_cell.angle_alpha   90.00
_cell.angle_beta   90.00
_cell.angle_gamma   90.00
#
_symmetry.space_group_name_H-M   'P 1'
#
loop_
_entity.id
_entity.type
_entity.pdbx_description
1 polymer ?
#
loop_
_entity_poly.entity_id
_entity_poly.type
_entity_poly.pdbx_seq_one_letter_code
_entity_poly.pdbx_strand_id
1 'polypeptide(L)'
;MTCRVAIIGLGMVAKLHVQAINSLNGFEVYGLFSRDYFKTQDFAKNFATKAKTFKKFEDLCGDDSIDLVLLLTPPNARFDYVQALAKVGKPVIVEKPLERNFERSQNIVEQGKIHRSPIGVFLQHRKRPSIEVLKKLIDEGRVGAVATVEVRIPWWRGQDYYDQDGRGTLSRDGGGVLITQAIHTLDIMLLLCGPIKEVQGMIYTSSLHKLEAEDFSGALLNFQSGARGTLMASTTHFPGFKEEIILNCSKATVNINGADLKIFYHDGKIEHLESGSQTGSGSDPMNFSYAWHA
;
A
#
# COMPACT_ATOMS: atom_id res chain seq x y z
N MET A 1 -8.21 14.68 -23.50
CA MET A 1 -9.32 14.38 -22.55
C MET A 1 -8.75 14.41 -21.14
N THR A 2 -9.50 14.95 -20.17
CA THR A 2 -9.13 14.94 -18.76
C THR A 2 -9.83 13.78 -18.06
N CYS A 3 -9.11 12.96 -17.33
CA CYS A 3 -9.66 11.87 -16.53
C CYS A 3 -10.29 12.45 -15.25
N ARG A 4 -11.58 12.25 -15.07
CA ARG A 4 -12.38 12.75 -13.95
C ARG A 4 -12.44 11.71 -12.84
N VAL A 5 -11.76 12.00 -11.74
CA VAL A 5 -11.62 11.08 -10.62
C VAL A 5 -12.61 11.42 -9.51
N ALA A 6 -13.39 10.44 -9.06
CA ALA A 6 -14.17 10.54 -7.83
C ALA A 6 -13.46 9.86 -6.67
N ILE A 7 -13.52 10.46 -5.48
CA ILE A 7 -12.91 9.92 -4.26
C ILE A 7 -14.02 9.52 -3.28
N ILE A 8 -14.01 8.27 -2.84
CA ILE A 8 -14.92 7.71 -1.83
C ILE A 8 -14.13 7.41 -0.56
N GLY A 9 -14.53 8.05 0.56
CA GLY A 9 -13.81 7.93 1.82
C GLY A 9 -12.81 9.07 2.03
N LEU A 10 -13.15 10.03 2.88
CA LEU A 10 -12.39 11.26 3.12
C LEU A 10 -11.64 11.16 4.47
N GLY A 11 -10.88 10.07 4.63
CA GLY A 11 -10.05 9.80 5.79
C GLY A 11 -8.63 10.38 5.68
N MET A 12 -7.72 9.79 6.46
CA MET A 12 -6.34 10.23 6.63
C MET A 12 -5.58 10.41 5.31
N VAL A 13 -5.69 9.47 4.36
CA VAL A 13 -4.92 9.47 3.11
C VAL A 13 -5.55 10.31 1.99
N ALA A 14 -6.81 10.74 2.12
CA ALA A 14 -7.54 11.41 1.05
C ALA A 14 -6.87 12.70 0.57
N LYS A 15 -6.30 13.50 1.50
CA LYS A 15 -5.56 14.71 1.16
C LYS A 15 -4.35 14.43 0.27
N LEU A 16 -3.61 13.36 0.52
CA LEU A 16 -2.46 12.97 -0.30
C LEU A 16 -2.88 12.58 -1.72
N HIS A 17 -3.97 11.82 -1.85
CA HIS A 17 -4.51 11.47 -3.17
C HIS A 17 -5.00 12.71 -3.95
N VAL A 18 -5.64 13.68 -3.28
CA VAL A 18 -6.01 14.95 -3.92
C VAL A 18 -4.78 15.71 -4.42
N GLN A 19 -3.71 15.79 -3.61
CA GLN A 19 -2.46 16.42 -4.00
C GLN A 19 -1.80 15.70 -5.18
N ALA A 20 -1.78 14.37 -5.17
CA ALA A 20 -1.24 13.56 -6.26
C ALA A 20 -2.01 13.82 -7.56
N ILE A 21 -3.34 13.69 -7.55
CA ILE A 21 -4.18 13.95 -8.74
C ILE A 21 -3.96 15.35 -9.28
N ASN A 22 -3.92 16.37 -8.41
CA ASN A 22 -3.72 17.77 -8.83
C ASN A 22 -2.31 18.02 -9.39
N SER A 23 -1.33 17.16 -9.12
CA SER A 23 0.03 17.26 -9.69
C SER A 23 0.14 16.62 -11.08
N LEU A 24 -0.86 15.83 -11.50
CA LEU A 24 -0.86 15.11 -12.77
C LEU A 24 -1.56 15.91 -13.87
N ASN A 25 -0.90 16.02 -15.02
CA ASN A 25 -1.54 16.57 -16.22
C ASN A 25 -2.60 15.60 -16.75
N GLY A 26 -3.78 16.11 -17.09
CA GLY A 26 -4.85 15.31 -17.65
C GLY A 26 -5.71 14.56 -16.61
N PHE A 27 -5.58 14.88 -15.33
CA PHE A 27 -6.43 14.38 -14.26
C PHE A 27 -7.05 15.51 -13.46
N GLU A 28 -8.25 15.28 -12.93
CA GLU A 28 -8.92 16.22 -12.01
C GLU A 28 -9.71 15.48 -10.93
N VAL A 29 -9.74 16.04 -9.72
CA VAL A 29 -10.66 15.60 -8.68
C VAL A 29 -12.03 16.16 -9.01
N TYR A 30 -12.88 15.31 -9.60
CA TYR A 30 -14.21 15.68 -10.06
C TYR A 30 -15.28 15.51 -8.98
N GLY A 31 -15.22 14.45 -8.19
CA GLY A 31 -16.27 14.11 -7.25
C GLY A 31 -15.75 13.66 -5.89
N LEU A 32 -16.51 13.94 -4.83
CA LEU A 32 -16.21 13.54 -3.46
C LEU A 32 -17.45 12.93 -2.80
N PHE A 33 -17.25 11.82 -2.08
CA PHE A 33 -18.29 11.18 -1.31
C PHE A 33 -17.75 10.62 0.01
N SER A 34 -18.49 10.83 1.08
CA SER A 34 -18.38 10.08 2.34
C SER A 34 -19.76 9.90 2.96
N ARG A 35 -19.88 8.97 3.92
CA ARG A 35 -21.16 8.74 4.63
C ARG A 35 -21.66 9.96 5.39
N ASP A 36 -20.74 10.84 5.78
CA ASP A 36 -21.06 12.13 6.40
C ASP A 36 -20.94 13.24 5.35
N TYR A 37 -22.08 13.79 4.95
CA TYR A 37 -22.13 14.84 3.92
C TYR A 37 -21.50 16.17 4.37
N PHE A 38 -21.63 16.52 5.66
CA PHE A 38 -21.00 17.75 6.16
C PHE A 38 -19.49 17.64 6.12
N LYS A 39 -18.95 16.49 6.49
CA LYS A 39 -17.53 16.18 6.36
C LYS A 39 -17.08 16.24 4.88
N THR A 40 -17.93 15.79 3.96
CA THR A 40 -17.63 15.87 2.51
C THR A 40 -17.54 17.32 2.04
N GLN A 41 -18.46 18.19 2.46
CA GLN A 41 -18.46 19.60 2.12
C GLN A 41 -17.26 20.34 2.72
N ASP A 42 -16.94 20.08 3.99
CA ASP A 42 -15.78 20.66 4.66
C ASP A 42 -14.46 20.24 3.98
N PHE A 43 -14.33 18.96 3.66
CA PHE A 43 -13.17 18.47 2.91
C PHE A 43 -13.04 19.12 1.53
N ALA A 44 -14.13 19.23 0.78
CA ALA A 44 -14.16 19.90 -0.53
C ALA A 44 -13.68 21.36 -0.42
N LYS A 45 -14.21 22.11 0.55
CA LYS A 45 -13.86 23.51 0.79
C LYS A 45 -12.36 23.71 1.07
N ASN A 46 -11.75 22.76 1.79
CA ASN A 46 -10.35 22.88 2.24
C ASN A 46 -9.34 22.33 1.23
N PHE A 47 -9.70 21.30 0.44
CA PHE A 47 -8.73 20.54 -0.35
C PHE A 47 -9.08 20.35 -1.82
N ALA A 48 -10.36 20.50 -2.22
CA ALA A 48 -10.83 20.23 -3.58
C ALA A 48 -12.03 21.12 -3.96
N THR A 49 -11.82 22.42 -3.96
CA THR A 49 -12.87 23.46 -4.08
C THR A 49 -13.70 23.39 -5.35
N LYS A 50 -13.18 22.77 -6.42
CA LYS A 50 -13.88 22.58 -7.70
C LYS A 50 -14.65 21.26 -7.78
N ALA A 51 -14.45 20.36 -6.81
CA ALA A 51 -15.05 19.03 -6.84
C ALA A 51 -16.54 19.08 -6.49
N LYS A 52 -17.34 18.31 -7.20
CA LYS A 52 -18.74 18.06 -6.89
C LYS A 52 -18.85 17.22 -5.63
N THR A 53 -19.71 17.62 -4.68
CA THR A 53 -19.98 16.83 -3.48
C THR A 53 -21.26 16.02 -3.66
N PHE A 54 -21.17 14.71 -3.49
CA PHE A 54 -22.31 13.82 -3.60
C PHE A 54 -22.90 13.55 -2.20
N LYS A 55 -24.22 13.69 -2.07
CA LYS A 55 -24.95 13.39 -0.83
C LYS A 55 -25.32 11.91 -0.75
N LYS A 56 -25.61 11.31 -1.89
CA LYS A 56 -25.96 9.89 -2.02
C LYS A 56 -24.93 9.18 -2.89
N PHE A 57 -24.62 7.95 -2.54
CA PHE A 57 -23.69 7.12 -3.30
C PHE A 57 -24.25 6.75 -4.68
N GLU A 58 -25.55 6.54 -4.78
CA GLU A 58 -26.26 6.24 -6.02
C GLU A 58 -26.10 7.34 -7.06
N ASP A 59 -26.11 8.60 -6.61
CA ASP A 59 -25.91 9.75 -7.51
C ASP A 59 -24.49 9.77 -8.12
N LEU A 60 -23.47 9.33 -7.33
CA LEU A 60 -22.11 9.16 -7.81
C LEU A 60 -22.03 7.99 -8.81
N CYS A 61 -22.67 6.87 -8.52
CA CYS A 61 -22.72 5.72 -9.42
C CYS A 61 -23.35 6.08 -10.77
N GLY A 62 -24.40 6.89 -10.78
CA GLY A 62 -25.12 7.31 -11.98
C GLY A 62 -24.50 8.48 -12.74
N ASP A 63 -23.40 9.07 -12.28
CA ASP A 63 -22.78 10.22 -12.97
C ASP A 63 -21.77 9.73 -14.03
N ASP A 64 -22.20 9.76 -15.30
CA ASP A 64 -21.39 9.32 -16.45
C ASP A 64 -20.14 10.18 -16.70
N SER A 65 -20.01 11.31 -16.01
CA SER A 65 -18.81 12.15 -16.07
C SER A 65 -17.63 11.58 -15.28
N ILE A 66 -17.82 10.54 -14.48
CA ILE A 66 -16.76 9.94 -13.65
C ILE A 66 -16.08 8.82 -14.44
N ASP A 67 -14.79 8.99 -14.73
CA ASP A 67 -13.96 8.03 -15.46
C ASP A 67 -13.30 6.99 -14.54
N LEU A 68 -13.00 7.38 -13.29
CA LEU A 68 -12.28 6.55 -12.32
C LEU A 68 -12.76 6.85 -10.90
N VAL A 69 -12.82 5.82 -10.07
CA VAL A 69 -13.11 5.97 -8.63
C VAL A 69 -11.92 5.53 -7.79
N LEU A 70 -11.49 6.39 -6.86
CA LEU A 70 -10.57 6.02 -5.78
C LEU A 70 -11.37 5.68 -4.52
N LEU A 71 -11.25 4.44 -4.06
CA LEU A 71 -11.94 3.93 -2.88
C LEU A 71 -10.98 3.87 -1.69
N LEU A 72 -11.09 4.84 -0.78
CA LEU A 72 -10.19 5.06 0.36
C LEU A 72 -10.83 4.67 1.71
N THR A 73 -11.94 3.94 1.68
CA THR A 73 -12.63 3.48 2.89
C THR A 73 -11.80 2.43 3.65
N PRO A 74 -12.09 2.17 4.93
CA PRO A 74 -11.52 1.02 5.64
C PRO A 74 -11.82 -0.31 4.93
N PRO A 75 -10.97 -1.35 5.09
CA PRO A 75 -11.12 -2.62 4.37
C PRO A 75 -12.50 -3.26 4.50
N ASN A 76 -13.07 -3.24 5.71
CA ASN A 76 -14.37 -3.86 6.00
C ASN A 76 -15.58 -3.19 5.34
N ALA A 77 -15.41 -2.02 4.73
CA ALA A 77 -16.49 -1.25 4.11
C ALA A 77 -16.38 -1.19 2.57
N ARG A 78 -15.54 -2.01 1.93
CA ARG A 78 -15.20 -1.85 0.51
C ARG A 78 -16.08 -2.65 -0.43
N PHE A 79 -16.45 -3.85 -0.03
CA PHE A 79 -17.11 -4.81 -0.93
C PHE A 79 -18.36 -4.23 -1.60
N ASP A 80 -19.28 -3.65 -0.83
CA ASP A 80 -20.54 -3.11 -1.35
C ASP A 80 -20.31 -1.96 -2.35
N TYR A 81 -19.35 -1.07 -2.06
CA TYR A 81 -18.96 -0.01 -2.99
C TYR A 81 -18.38 -0.56 -4.28
N VAL A 82 -17.43 -1.51 -4.19
CA VAL A 82 -16.82 -2.12 -5.38
C VAL A 82 -17.85 -2.85 -6.21
N GLN A 83 -18.74 -3.63 -5.59
CA GLN A 83 -19.80 -4.35 -6.29
C GLN A 83 -20.73 -3.39 -7.05
N ALA A 84 -21.19 -2.32 -6.39
CA ALA A 84 -22.09 -1.36 -7.02
C ALA A 84 -21.42 -0.60 -8.18
N LEU A 85 -20.16 -0.16 -7.99
CA LEU A 85 -19.39 0.53 -9.03
C LEU A 85 -19.09 -0.39 -10.22
N ALA A 86 -18.71 -1.64 -9.95
CA ALA A 86 -18.46 -2.63 -11.00
C ALA A 86 -19.72 -2.92 -11.83
N LYS A 87 -20.90 -3.02 -11.20
CA LYS A 87 -22.20 -3.20 -11.90
C LYS A 87 -22.51 -2.10 -12.90
N VAL A 88 -22.07 -0.88 -12.65
CA VAL A 88 -22.26 0.26 -13.55
C VAL A 88 -21.03 0.52 -14.43
N GLY A 89 -20.06 -0.41 -14.44
CA GLY A 89 -18.89 -0.37 -15.32
C GLY A 89 -17.84 0.68 -14.96
N LYS A 90 -17.87 1.26 -13.73
CA LYS A 90 -16.88 2.25 -13.30
C LYS A 90 -15.58 1.60 -12.83
N PRO A 91 -14.42 1.92 -13.43
CA PRO A 91 -13.12 1.48 -12.93
C PRO A 91 -12.88 1.96 -11.50
N VAL A 92 -12.27 1.10 -10.67
CA VAL A 92 -12.01 1.40 -9.26
C VAL A 92 -10.56 1.11 -8.91
N ILE A 93 -9.88 2.07 -8.28
CA ILE A 93 -8.63 1.82 -7.57
C ILE A 93 -8.93 1.83 -6.07
N VAL A 94 -8.59 0.74 -5.40
CA VAL A 94 -8.86 0.53 -3.98
C VAL A 94 -7.58 0.75 -3.18
N GLU A 95 -7.66 1.51 -2.09
CA GLU A 95 -6.55 1.61 -1.14
C GLU A 95 -6.22 0.25 -0.51
N LYS A 96 -4.93 0.06 -0.20
CA LYS A 96 -4.48 -1.17 0.49
C LYS A 96 -4.97 -1.19 1.96
N PRO A 97 -5.09 -2.38 2.56
CA PRO A 97 -5.18 -3.69 1.90
C PRO A 97 -6.49 -3.79 1.13
N LEU A 98 -6.56 -4.67 0.13
CA LEU A 98 -7.76 -4.83 -0.70
C LEU A 98 -9.00 -5.16 0.13
N GLU A 99 -8.87 -6.10 1.06
CA GLU A 99 -9.85 -6.47 2.08
C GLU A 99 -9.13 -7.10 3.29
N ARG A 100 -9.88 -7.56 4.30
CA ARG A 100 -9.37 -8.07 5.58
C ARG A 100 -8.73 -9.45 5.48
N ASN A 101 -9.15 -10.27 4.51
CA ASN A 101 -8.62 -11.61 4.31
C ASN A 101 -8.66 -12.02 2.84
N PHE A 102 -8.07 -13.18 2.54
CA PHE A 102 -7.93 -13.69 1.19
C PHE A 102 -9.28 -13.96 0.50
N GLU A 103 -10.20 -14.65 1.15
CA GLU A 103 -11.52 -15.00 0.59
C GLU A 103 -12.31 -13.76 0.20
N ARG A 104 -12.36 -12.76 1.08
CA ARG A 104 -13.05 -11.49 0.80
C ARG A 104 -12.36 -10.69 -0.30
N SER A 105 -11.03 -10.75 -0.36
CA SER A 105 -10.26 -10.14 -1.46
C SER A 105 -10.58 -10.82 -2.80
N GLN A 106 -10.70 -12.15 -2.82
CA GLN A 106 -11.13 -12.90 -4.01
C GLN A 106 -12.53 -12.47 -4.45
N ASN A 107 -13.46 -12.28 -3.52
CA ASN A 107 -14.82 -11.82 -3.84
C ASN A 107 -14.81 -10.43 -4.51
N ILE A 108 -13.94 -9.51 -4.07
CA ILE A 108 -13.76 -8.21 -4.74
C ILE A 108 -13.23 -8.39 -6.17
N VAL A 109 -12.19 -9.20 -6.35
CA VAL A 109 -11.59 -9.46 -7.67
C VAL A 109 -12.64 -10.08 -8.62
N GLU A 110 -13.48 -10.96 -8.10
CA GLU A 110 -14.54 -11.61 -8.89
C GLU A 110 -15.59 -10.61 -9.38
N GLN A 111 -15.93 -9.56 -8.59
CA GLN A 111 -16.82 -8.49 -9.10
C GLN A 111 -16.26 -7.81 -10.35
N GLY A 112 -14.95 -7.54 -10.37
CA GLY A 112 -14.29 -6.97 -11.54
C GLY A 112 -14.40 -7.87 -12.77
N LYS A 113 -14.24 -9.19 -12.60
CA LYS A 113 -14.36 -10.17 -13.70
C LYS A 113 -15.79 -10.29 -14.20
N ILE A 114 -16.77 -10.48 -13.30
CA ILE A 114 -18.19 -10.64 -13.63
C ILE A 114 -18.70 -9.43 -14.43
N HIS A 115 -18.36 -8.24 -14.00
CA HIS A 115 -18.86 -7.00 -14.60
C HIS A 115 -17.91 -6.40 -15.64
N ARG A 116 -16.75 -7.04 -15.92
CA ARG A 116 -15.70 -6.54 -16.82
C ARG A 116 -15.27 -5.12 -16.49
N SER A 117 -15.28 -4.78 -15.20
CA SER A 117 -14.87 -3.48 -14.68
C SER A 117 -13.47 -3.59 -14.08
N PRO A 118 -12.48 -2.78 -14.50
CA PRO A 118 -11.15 -2.82 -13.95
C PRO A 118 -11.13 -2.49 -12.46
N ILE A 119 -10.47 -3.34 -11.67
CA ILE A 119 -10.22 -3.09 -10.24
C ILE A 119 -8.72 -3.16 -10.02
N GLY A 120 -8.14 -2.06 -9.51
CA GLY A 120 -6.73 -1.96 -9.12
C GLY A 120 -6.57 -1.84 -7.60
N VAL A 121 -5.39 -2.20 -7.10
CA VAL A 121 -5.00 -1.97 -5.69
C VAL A 121 -3.86 -0.97 -5.66
N PHE A 122 -3.93 -0.02 -4.75
CA PHE A 122 -2.95 1.04 -4.64
C PHE A 122 -1.74 0.60 -3.81
N LEU A 123 -0.66 0.22 -4.49
CA LEU A 123 0.60 -0.24 -3.88
C LEU A 123 1.76 0.67 -4.33
N GLN A 124 1.71 1.93 -3.91
CA GLN A 124 2.55 3.03 -4.38
C GLN A 124 4.06 2.82 -4.18
N HIS A 125 4.49 1.98 -3.24
CA HIS A 125 5.92 1.71 -3.06
C HIS A 125 6.58 1.06 -4.28
N ARG A 126 5.81 0.40 -5.17
CA ARG A 126 6.30 -0.10 -6.46
C ARG A 126 6.83 1.01 -7.38
N LYS A 127 6.36 2.25 -7.15
CA LYS A 127 6.72 3.45 -7.92
C LYS A 127 7.90 4.23 -7.34
N ARG A 128 8.53 3.72 -6.31
CA ARG A 128 9.82 4.26 -5.85
C ARG A 128 10.87 4.08 -6.94
N PRO A 129 11.62 5.12 -7.33
CA PRO A 129 12.64 5.02 -8.39
C PRO A 129 13.65 3.89 -8.14
N SER A 130 14.04 3.68 -6.90
CA SER A 130 14.94 2.58 -6.49
C SER A 130 14.36 1.20 -6.82
N ILE A 131 13.05 1.01 -6.66
CA ILE A 131 12.37 -0.26 -6.94
C ILE A 131 12.23 -0.49 -8.44
N GLU A 132 11.88 0.54 -9.21
CA GLU A 132 11.78 0.44 -10.67
C GLU A 132 13.15 0.13 -11.29
N VAL A 133 14.22 0.82 -10.85
CA VAL A 133 15.59 0.53 -11.29
C VAL A 133 16.00 -0.88 -10.92
N LEU A 134 15.80 -1.29 -9.66
CA LEU A 134 16.18 -2.64 -9.21
C LEU A 134 15.41 -3.74 -9.95
N LYS A 135 14.11 -3.57 -10.14
CA LYS A 135 13.30 -4.54 -10.89
C LYS A 135 13.82 -4.74 -12.30
N LYS A 136 14.17 -3.65 -12.98
CA LYS A 136 14.80 -3.71 -14.31
C LYS A 136 16.13 -4.46 -14.28
N LEU A 137 17.00 -4.19 -13.31
CA LEU A 137 18.29 -4.87 -13.15
C LEU A 137 18.16 -6.38 -12.89
N ILE A 138 17.13 -6.77 -12.12
CA ILE A 138 16.81 -8.19 -11.89
C ILE A 138 16.32 -8.83 -13.19
N ASP A 139 15.39 -8.20 -13.92
CA ASP A 139 14.84 -8.73 -15.18
C ASP A 139 15.90 -8.87 -16.28
N GLU A 140 16.88 -7.97 -16.31
CA GLU A 140 18.03 -8.02 -17.20
C GLU A 140 19.11 -9.02 -16.73
N GLY A 141 18.95 -9.67 -15.58
CA GLY A 141 19.93 -10.62 -15.01
C GLY A 141 21.25 -9.97 -14.58
N ARG A 142 21.29 -8.66 -14.38
CA ARG A 142 22.50 -7.90 -14.03
C ARG A 142 22.99 -8.19 -12.62
N VAL A 143 22.09 -8.34 -11.68
CA VAL A 143 22.43 -8.73 -10.30
C VAL A 143 22.49 -10.26 -10.10
N GLY A 144 22.02 -11.02 -11.11
CA GLY A 144 21.95 -12.47 -11.06
C GLY A 144 20.69 -12.98 -10.32
N ALA A 145 20.64 -14.30 -10.10
CA ALA A 145 19.53 -14.94 -9.41
C ALA A 145 19.57 -14.64 -7.90
N VAL A 146 18.41 -14.34 -7.30
CA VAL A 146 18.27 -14.16 -5.85
C VAL A 146 18.45 -15.51 -5.17
N ALA A 147 19.41 -15.62 -4.25
CA ALA A 147 19.65 -16.82 -3.43
C ALA A 147 19.02 -16.69 -2.05
N THR A 148 19.22 -15.54 -1.38
CA THR A 148 18.59 -15.28 -0.07
C THR A 148 18.03 -13.87 0.00
N VAL A 149 17.02 -13.69 0.86
CA VAL A 149 16.42 -12.38 1.15
C VAL A 149 16.22 -12.19 2.65
N GLU A 150 16.54 -11.00 3.13
CA GLU A 150 16.28 -10.57 4.50
C GLU A 150 15.37 -9.35 4.46
N VAL A 151 14.26 -9.40 5.20
CA VAL A 151 13.30 -8.29 5.28
C VAL A 151 13.14 -7.88 6.74
N ARG A 152 13.37 -6.60 7.01
CA ARG A 152 13.19 -6.01 8.34
C ARG A 152 12.30 -4.77 8.25
N ILE A 153 11.25 -4.74 9.08
CA ILE A 153 10.30 -3.63 9.16
C ILE A 153 10.17 -3.21 10.63
N PRO A 154 11.20 -2.52 11.18
CA PRO A 154 11.29 -2.15 12.58
C PRO A 154 10.61 -0.80 12.83
N TRP A 155 9.31 -0.74 12.69
CA TRP A 155 8.53 0.49 12.84
C TRP A 155 8.08 0.70 14.29
N TRP A 156 7.64 1.92 14.56
CA TRP A 156 6.99 2.29 15.81
C TRP A 156 5.60 2.85 15.55
N ARG A 157 4.67 2.45 16.40
CA ARG A 157 3.37 3.12 16.57
C ARG A 157 3.12 3.28 18.06
N GLY A 158 2.72 4.47 18.49
CA GLY A 158 2.28 4.66 19.86
C GLY A 158 0.89 4.07 20.09
N GLN A 159 0.48 3.92 21.36
CA GLN A 159 -0.84 3.42 21.70
C GLN A 159 -1.96 4.32 21.17
N ASP A 160 -1.73 5.64 21.09
CA ASP A 160 -2.65 6.64 20.53
C ASP A 160 -3.06 6.34 19.07
N TYR A 161 -2.18 5.68 18.30
CA TYR A 161 -2.52 5.19 16.96
C TYR A 161 -3.58 4.08 17.03
N TYR A 162 -3.46 3.17 18.00
CA TYR A 162 -4.37 2.03 18.18
C TYR A 162 -5.65 2.38 18.93
N ASP A 163 -5.66 3.47 19.69
CA ASP A 163 -6.84 3.97 20.40
C ASP A 163 -7.90 4.58 19.45
N GLN A 164 -7.56 4.77 18.17
CA GLN A 164 -8.53 5.18 17.15
C GLN A 164 -9.56 4.06 16.91
N ASP A 165 -10.82 4.41 16.73
CA ASP A 165 -11.94 3.48 16.55
C ASP A 165 -11.65 2.34 15.56
N GLY A 166 -11.63 1.12 16.09
CA GLY A 166 -11.45 -0.12 15.35
C GLY A 166 -10.03 -0.38 14.81
N ARG A 167 -9.04 0.47 15.09
CA ARG A 167 -7.65 0.21 14.73
C ARG A 167 -7.11 -1.03 15.45
N GLY A 168 -6.34 -1.85 14.73
CA GLY A 168 -5.75 -3.07 15.29
C GLY A 168 -6.78 -4.15 15.62
N THR A 169 -8.01 -4.07 15.10
CA THR A 169 -9.03 -5.12 15.25
C THR A 169 -9.16 -5.97 13.99
N LEU A 170 -9.43 -7.26 14.17
CA LEU A 170 -9.69 -8.17 13.05
C LEU A 170 -10.96 -7.80 12.28
N SER A 171 -11.95 -7.24 12.98
CA SER A 171 -13.24 -6.86 12.38
C SER A 171 -13.15 -5.69 11.41
N ARG A 172 -12.24 -4.73 11.62
CA ARG A 172 -12.06 -3.54 10.76
C ARG A 172 -10.86 -3.67 9.84
N ASP A 173 -9.68 -3.98 10.39
CA ASP A 173 -8.41 -3.95 9.68
C ASP A 173 -8.01 -5.33 9.13
N GLY A 174 -8.52 -6.42 9.70
CA GLY A 174 -8.27 -7.81 9.27
C GLY A 174 -6.99 -8.43 9.82
N GLY A 175 -6.19 -7.66 10.58
CA GLY A 175 -4.92 -8.08 11.17
C GLY A 175 -4.14 -6.88 11.68
N GLY A 176 -2.92 -7.14 12.11
CA GLY A 176 -2.02 -6.14 12.69
C GLY A 176 -0.94 -5.67 11.72
N VAL A 177 0.33 -5.74 12.17
CA VAL A 177 1.47 -5.16 11.46
C VAL A 177 1.63 -5.69 10.04
N LEU A 178 1.35 -6.96 9.79
CA LEU A 178 1.56 -7.56 8.46
C LEU A 178 0.66 -6.93 7.39
N ILE A 179 -0.64 -6.84 7.65
CA ILE A 179 -1.63 -6.38 6.68
C ILE A 179 -1.77 -4.86 6.64
N THR A 180 -1.48 -4.17 7.76
CA THR A 180 -1.72 -2.72 7.84
C THR A 180 -0.48 -1.89 7.52
N GLN A 181 0.70 -2.28 8.02
CA GLN A 181 1.95 -1.53 7.84
C GLN A 181 2.92 -2.22 6.89
N ALA A 182 3.25 -3.49 7.14
CA ALA A 182 4.27 -4.22 6.39
C ALA A 182 3.88 -4.53 4.94
N ILE A 183 2.61 -4.46 4.58
CA ILE A 183 2.06 -4.87 3.29
C ILE A 183 2.81 -4.29 2.08
N HIS A 184 3.28 -3.05 2.15
CA HIS A 184 4.05 -2.43 1.06
C HIS A 184 5.42 -3.09 0.88
N THR A 185 6.12 -3.37 1.97
CA THR A 185 7.44 -4.01 1.93
C THR A 185 7.31 -5.48 1.54
N LEU A 186 6.25 -6.16 2.02
CA LEU A 186 5.92 -7.53 1.59
C LEU A 186 5.61 -7.59 0.09
N ASP A 187 4.87 -6.62 -0.43
CA ASP A 187 4.57 -6.50 -1.86
C ASP A 187 5.84 -6.31 -2.69
N ILE A 188 6.78 -5.46 -2.24
CA ILE A 188 8.08 -5.29 -2.90
C ILE A 188 8.90 -6.58 -2.84
N MET A 189 8.95 -7.25 -1.70
CA MET A 189 9.64 -8.55 -1.58
C MET A 189 9.10 -9.56 -2.60
N LEU A 190 7.76 -9.66 -2.72
CA LEU A 190 7.13 -10.56 -3.70
C LEU A 190 7.39 -10.14 -5.15
N LEU A 191 7.42 -8.83 -5.43
CA LEU A 191 7.74 -8.28 -6.75
C LEU A 191 9.17 -8.65 -7.19
N LEU A 192 10.13 -8.64 -6.26
CA LEU A 192 11.55 -8.87 -6.53
C LEU A 192 11.96 -10.34 -6.49
N CYS A 193 11.38 -11.14 -5.57
CA CYS A 193 11.77 -12.53 -5.30
C CYS A 193 10.80 -13.55 -5.89
N GLY A 194 9.62 -13.12 -6.34
CA GLY A 194 8.56 -14.00 -6.82
C GLY A 194 7.70 -14.62 -5.70
N PRO A 195 6.83 -15.60 -6.05
CA PRO A 195 5.88 -16.17 -5.11
C PRO A 195 6.55 -17.01 -4.01
N ILE A 196 5.98 -16.93 -2.81
CA ILE A 196 6.36 -17.81 -1.68
C ILE A 196 5.71 -19.17 -1.89
N LYS A 197 6.48 -20.24 -1.63
CA LYS A 197 6.04 -21.63 -1.63
C LYS A 197 5.60 -22.07 -0.24
N GLU A 198 6.34 -21.65 0.79
CA GLU A 198 6.15 -22.10 2.17
C GLU A 198 6.59 -21.00 3.15
N VAL A 199 5.85 -20.87 4.25
CA VAL A 199 6.16 -19.97 5.37
C VAL A 199 6.14 -20.74 6.66
N GLN A 200 7.18 -20.54 7.49
CA GLN A 200 7.19 -20.96 8.88
C GLN A 200 7.42 -19.73 9.74
N GLY A 201 6.46 -19.38 10.59
CA GLY A 201 6.54 -18.12 11.33
C GLY A 201 5.71 -18.09 12.59
N MET A 202 5.84 -16.98 13.28
CA MET A 202 5.06 -16.64 14.48
C MET A 202 4.55 -15.22 14.39
N ILE A 203 3.41 -14.98 14.98
CA ILE A 203 2.83 -13.66 15.23
C ILE A 203 2.41 -13.57 16.68
N TYR A 204 2.52 -12.41 17.29
CA TYR A 204 1.97 -12.18 18.62
C TYR A 204 1.75 -10.69 18.88
N THR A 205 0.95 -10.40 19.91
CA THR A 205 0.74 -9.05 20.43
C THR A 205 1.62 -8.87 21.66
N SER A 206 2.52 -7.88 21.62
CA SER A 206 3.43 -7.62 22.74
C SER A 206 2.71 -6.94 23.90
N SER A 207 3.39 -6.85 25.04
CA SER A 207 2.90 -6.08 26.20
C SER A 207 2.97 -4.55 26.03
N LEU A 208 3.54 -4.07 24.92
CA LEU A 208 3.70 -2.64 24.64
C LEU A 208 2.42 -1.99 24.12
N HIS A 209 1.50 -2.80 23.55
CA HIS A 209 0.26 -2.30 22.98
C HIS A 209 -0.96 -3.05 23.52
N LYS A 210 -2.07 -2.33 23.59
CA LYS A 210 -3.41 -2.89 23.82
C LYS A 210 -4.13 -2.94 22.49
N LEU A 211 -4.04 -4.07 21.76
CA LEU A 211 -4.74 -4.31 20.50
C LEU A 211 -5.08 -5.80 20.36
N GLU A 212 -6.05 -6.10 19.50
CA GLU A 212 -6.52 -7.48 19.25
C GLU A 212 -5.57 -8.23 18.32
N ALA A 213 -5.03 -7.54 17.31
CA ALA A 213 -4.19 -8.11 16.28
C ALA A 213 -2.70 -8.11 16.67
N GLU A 214 -1.84 -8.67 15.81
CA GLU A 214 -0.40 -8.74 16.05
C GLU A 214 0.31 -7.38 15.85
N ASP A 215 1.28 -7.07 16.72
CA ASP A 215 2.23 -5.96 16.57
C ASP A 215 3.66 -6.43 16.27
N PHE A 216 3.85 -7.75 16.25
CA PHE A 216 5.10 -8.41 15.90
C PHE A 216 4.86 -9.66 15.04
N SER A 217 5.72 -9.86 14.04
CA SER A 217 5.81 -11.09 13.24
C SER A 217 7.25 -11.43 12.91
N GLY A 218 7.60 -12.71 12.97
CA GLY A 218 8.86 -13.26 12.49
C GLY A 218 8.61 -14.52 11.65
N ALA A 219 9.32 -14.66 10.50
CA ALA A 219 9.11 -15.82 9.64
C ALA A 219 10.37 -16.25 8.87
N LEU A 220 10.44 -17.56 8.55
CA LEU A 220 11.30 -18.15 7.53
C LEU A 220 10.49 -18.37 6.26
N LEU A 221 11.07 -18.05 5.11
CA LEU A 221 10.40 -18.03 3.82
C LEU A 221 11.11 -18.95 2.82
N ASN A 222 10.33 -19.77 2.12
CA ASN A 222 10.78 -20.55 0.97
C ASN A 222 10.08 -20.06 -0.28
N PHE A 223 10.82 -19.56 -1.27
CA PHE A 223 10.27 -19.07 -2.53
C PHE A 223 10.16 -20.17 -3.58
N GLN A 224 9.25 -20.03 -4.53
CA GLN A 224 9.12 -20.96 -5.65
C GLN A 224 10.38 -20.98 -6.54
N SER A 225 11.11 -19.89 -6.62
CA SER A 225 12.41 -19.77 -7.31
C SER A 225 13.52 -20.60 -6.69
N GLY A 226 13.34 -21.12 -5.48
CA GLY A 226 14.35 -21.78 -4.68
C GLY A 226 15.07 -20.86 -3.68
N ALA A 227 14.90 -19.57 -3.76
CA ALA A 227 15.44 -18.64 -2.76
C ALA A 227 14.90 -18.91 -1.35
N ARG A 228 15.66 -18.53 -0.33
CA ARG A 228 15.29 -18.62 1.09
C ARG A 228 15.30 -17.22 1.70
N GLY A 229 14.51 -17.02 2.75
CA GLY A 229 14.52 -15.71 3.38
C GLY A 229 14.02 -15.68 4.81
N THR A 230 14.23 -14.52 5.41
CA THR A 230 13.71 -14.16 6.73
C THR A 230 12.86 -12.89 6.64
N LEU A 231 11.86 -12.84 7.50
CA LEU A 231 11.00 -11.66 7.66
C LEU A 231 10.91 -11.32 9.16
N MET A 232 11.09 -10.05 9.48
CA MET A 232 10.71 -9.49 10.77
C MET A 232 9.91 -8.21 10.52
N ALA A 233 8.69 -8.13 11.04
CA ALA A 233 7.86 -6.94 10.98
C ALA A 233 7.31 -6.62 12.38
N SER A 234 7.40 -5.36 12.77
CA SER A 234 6.92 -4.95 14.09
C SER A 234 6.60 -3.45 14.11
N THR A 235 5.68 -3.06 15.01
CA THR A 235 5.41 -1.68 15.39
C THR A 235 5.87 -1.34 16.81
N THR A 236 6.77 -2.16 17.37
CA THR A 236 7.28 -2.03 18.74
C THR A 236 8.69 -1.42 18.85
N HIS A 237 9.30 -1.04 17.71
CA HIS A 237 10.68 -0.54 17.68
C HIS A 237 10.74 0.98 17.82
N PHE A 238 10.70 1.51 19.05
CA PHE A 238 10.89 2.95 19.29
C PHE A 238 12.34 3.40 18.95
N PRO A 239 12.55 4.55 18.30
CA PRO A 239 11.58 5.55 17.82
C PRO A 239 10.98 5.25 16.44
N GLY A 240 11.27 4.11 15.82
CA GLY A 240 10.97 3.72 14.47
C GLY A 240 12.19 3.88 13.55
N PHE A 241 12.44 2.88 12.72
CA PHE A 241 13.56 2.85 11.79
C PHE A 241 13.03 2.60 10.37
N LYS A 242 13.86 2.88 9.35
CA LYS A 242 13.54 2.57 7.96
C LYS A 242 13.38 1.05 7.79
N GLU A 243 12.45 0.65 6.94
CA GLU A 243 12.39 -0.74 6.47
C GLU A 243 13.62 -1.05 5.61
N GLU A 244 14.05 -2.31 5.64
CA GLU A 244 15.20 -2.80 4.92
C GLU A 244 14.89 -4.11 4.20
N ILE A 245 15.36 -4.23 2.95
CA ILE A 245 15.39 -5.48 2.20
C ILE A 245 16.81 -5.70 1.71
N ILE A 246 17.41 -6.84 2.08
CA ILE A 246 18.70 -7.26 1.56
C ILE A 246 18.49 -8.49 0.67
N LEU A 247 18.95 -8.39 -0.59
CA LEU A 247 18.95 -9.51 -1.54
C LEU A 247 20.39 -9.96 -1.77
N ASN A 248 20.73 -11.20 -1.43
CA ASN A 248 21.99 -11.80 -1.82
C ASN A 248 21.77 -12.57 -3.13
N CYS A 249 22.32 -12.03 -4.20
CA CYS A 249 22.16 -12.54 -5.55
C CYS A 249 23.47 -13.18 -6.06
N SER A 250 23.40 -13.97 -7.14
CA SER A 250 24.58 -14.69 -7.67
C SER A 250 25.67 -13.77 -8.24
N LYS A 251 25.40 -12.48 -8.47
CA LYS A 251 26.38 -11.51 -9.01
C LYS A 251 26.55 -10.26 -8.13
N ALA A 252 25.67 -10.05 -7.15
CA ALA A 252 25.65 -8.85 -6.31
C ALA A 252 24.93 -9.07 -5.00
N THR A 253 25.22 -8.25 -4.00
CA THR A 253 24.34 -8.02 -2.85
C THR A 253 23.65 -6.67 -3.03
N VAL A 254 22.34 -6.67 -2.85
CA VAL A 254 21.48 -5.48 -2.97
C VAL A 254 20.96 -5.12 -1.61
N ASN A 255 21.06 -3.85 -1.23
CA ASN A 255 20.46 -3.30 0.00
C ASN A 255 19.49 -2.18 -0.37
N ILE A 256 18.22 -2.35 0.00
CA ILE A 256 17.18 -1.33 -0.04
C ILE A 256 16.93 -0.89 1.39
N ASN A 257 17.17 0.39 1.70
CA ASN A 257 16.92 0.98 3.00
C ASN A 257 15.98 2.17 2.86
N GLY A 258 14.71 1.98 3.20
CA GLY A 258 13.66 2.93 2.87
C GLY A 258 13.51 3.09 1.36
N ALA A 259 13.83 4.27 0.83
CA ALA A 259 13.83 4.52 -0.62
C ALA A 259 15.22 4.48 -1.26
N ASP A 260 16.28 4.34 -0.47
CA ASP A 260 17.64 4.29 -0.97
C ASP A 260 18.00 2.89 -1.45
N LEU A 261 18.82 2.79 -2.49
CA LEU A 261 19.28 1.54 -3.09
C LEU A 261 20.81 1.53 -3.18
N LYS A 262 21.44 0.48 -2.65
CA LYS A 262 22.85 0.19 -2.84
C LYS A 262 23.02 -1.19 -3.43
N ILE A 263 23.93 -1.32 -4.42
CA ILE A 263 24.25 -2.59 -5.07
C ILE A 263 25.77 -2.78 -5.00
N PHE A 264 26.18 -3.90 -4.42
CA PHE A 264 27.57 -4.31 -4.28
C PHE A 264 27.80 -5.50 -5.22
N TYR A 265 28.38 -5.28 -6.39
CA TYR A 265 28.70 -6.34 -7.33
C TYR A 265 29.91 -7.15 -6.88
N HIS A 266 29.95 -8.45 -7.19
CA HIS A 266 31.04 -9.34 -6.79
C HIS A 266 32.37 -8.99 -7.48
N ASP A 267 32.36 -8.22 -8.57
CA ASP A 267 33.56 -7.68 -9.24
C ASP A 267 34.13 -6.42 -8.54
N GLY A 268 33.55 -5.99 -7.43
CA GLY A 268 33.95 -4.83 -6.65
C GLY A 268 33.28 -3.52 -7.03
N LYS A 269 32.45 -3.48 -8.09
CA LYS A 269 31.67 -2.30 -8.44
C LYS A 269 30.59 -2.03 -7.41
N ILE A 270 30.37 -0.73 -7.09
CA ILE A 270 29.27 -0.30 -6.22
C ILE A 270 28.41 0.71 -6.99
N GLU A 271 27.11 0.50 -6.95
CA GLU A 271 26.11 1.47 -7.43
C GLU A 271 25.28 1.97 -6.25
N HIS A 272 24.98 3.27 -6.23
CA HIS A 272 24.17 3.88 -5.19
C HIS A 272 23.15 4.84 -5.82
N LEU A 273 21.88 4.67 -5.51
CA LEU A 273 20.79 5.58 -5.84
C LEU A 273 20.18 6.11 -4.54
N GLU A 274 20.49 7.36 -4.22
CA GLU A 274 19.84 8.09 -3.13
C GLU A 274 18.53 8.69 -3.65
N SER A 275 17.42 8.40 -2.98
CA SER A 275 16.12 8.86 -3.48
C SER A 275 15.83 10.33 -3.20
N GLY A 276 16.63 10.98 -2.34
CA GLY A 276 16.42 12.37 -1.90
C GLY A 276 15.06 12.63 -1.21
N SER A 277 14.17 11.65 -1.20
CA SER A 277 12.87 11.72 -0.57
C SER A 277 12.98 11.28 0.88
N GLN A 278 12.43 12.07 1.80
CA GLN A 278 12.22 11.64 3.17
C GLN A 278 11.24 10.47 3.16
N THR A 279 11.78 9.26 3.22
CA THR A 279 10.99 8.12 3.66
C THR A 279 10.81 8.27 5.15
N GLY A 280 9.57 8.23 5.63
CA GLY A 280 9.30 8.34 7.06
C GLY A 280 10.18 7.40 7.87
N SER A 281 10.51 7.84 9.08
CA SER A 281 11.30 7.06 10.04
C SER A 281 10.59 5.80 10.55
N GLY A 282 9.49 5.38 9.93
CA GLY A 282 8.65 4.29 10.43
C GLY A 282 7.80 4.67 11.66
N SER A 283 7.95 5.89 12.20
CA SER A 283 7.16 6.39 13.35
C SER A 283 5.93 7.19 12.94
N ASP A 284 6.00 7.96 11.86
CA ASP A 284 4.87 8.76 11.36
C ASP A 284 4.17 8.05 10.19
N PRO A 285 2.90 7.64 10.34
CA PRO A 285 2.15 6.95 9.29
C PRO A 285 1.88 7.82 8.06
N MET A 286 2.08 9.15 8.15
CA MET A 286 1.80 10.09 7.06
C MET A 286 3.07 10.70 6.44
N ASN A 287 4.25 10.36 6.95
CA ASN A 287 5.51 10.91 6.46
C ASN A 287 6.04 10.14 5.24
N PHE A 288 5.36 10.29 4.11
CA PHE A 288 5.81 9.79 2.81
C PHE A 288 5.38 10.72 1.68
N SER A 289 6.13 10.70 0.58
CA SER A 289 5.90 11.59 -0.56
C SER A 289 4.59 11.27 -1.28
N TYR A 290 3.75 12.28 -1.52
CA TYR A 290 2.58 12.14 -2.40
C TYR A 290 2.97 11.84 -3.85
N ALA A 291 4.20 12.14 -4.26
CA ALA A 291 4.69 11.84 -5.61
C ALA A 291 4.64 10.34 -5.96
N TRP A 292 4.64 9.46 -4.95
CA TRP A 292 4.46 8.02 -5.19
C TRP A 292 2.98 7.63 -5.39
N HIS A 293 2.05 8.55 -5.15
CA HIS A 293 0.62 8.39 -5.40
C HIS A 293 0.23 8.90 -6.79
N ALA A 294 1.07 9.70 -7.41
CA ALA A 294 0.93 10.17 -8.77
C ALA A 294 1.50 9.17 -9.78
#